data_51e54d6b1b6bd78331fe0b1a9bc9dc5b
#
_entry.id   51e54d6b1b6bd78331fe0b1a9bc9dc5b
#
_cell.length_a   1.000
_cell.length_b   1.000
_cell.length_c   1.000
_cell.angle_alpha   90.00
_cell.angle_beta   90.00
_cell.angle_gamma   90.00
#
_symmetry.space_group_name_H-M   'P 1'
#
loop_
_entity.id
_entity.type
_entity.pdbx_description
1 polymer ?
#
loop_
_entity_poly.entity_id
_entity_poly.type
_entity_poly.pdbx_seq_one_letter_code
_entity_poly.pdbx_strand_id
1 'polypeptide(L)'
;IFGFTATVYSSLMGYFSMGPLGCDMEGFFATIGGQVSLWSLVVLAIERYIVVCKPMGSFKFTATHSAIGCGFTWVMALCCATPPLVGWSRYIPEGLQVSCGPDYYTLAPGFNNESYVMYLFSCHFCFPVFTIFFTYGSLVMTVKAAAAQQQDSASTQKAEKEVTRMCILMVVGFLSCLGPLCFLRCVDFL
;
A
#
# COMPACT_ATOMS: atom_id res chain seq x y z
N ILE A 1 -8.69 12.87 1.53
CA ILE A 1 -9.51 14.11 1.39
C ILE A 1 -8.66 15.32 1.69
N PHE A 2 -7.94 15.40 2.82
CA PHE A 2 -7.14 16.57 3.19
C PHE A 2 -6.04 16.89 2.15
N GLY A 3 -5.23 15.90 1.74
CA GLY A 3 -4.21 16.08 0.71
C GLY A 3 -4.78 16.58 -0.61
N PHE A 4 -5.91 16.02 -1.05
CA PHE A 4 -6.55 16.43 -2.29
C PHE A 4 -6.97 17.91 -2.29
N THR A 5 -7.52 18.42 -1.20
CA THR A 5 -7.91 19.84 -1.12
C THR A 5 -6.71 20.77 -1.13
N ALA A 6 -5.62 20.42 -0.45
CA ALA A 6 -4.38 21.17 -0.44
C ALA A 6 -3.73 21.23 -1.83
N THR A 7 -3.67 20.07 -2.51
CA THR A 7 -3.14 19.97 -3.88
C THR A 7 -3.97 20.78 -4.88
N VAL A 8 -5.31 20.72 -4.80
CA VAL A 8 -6.20 21.52 -5.68
C VAL A 8 -5.97 23.01 -5.48
N TYR A 9 -5.91 23.46 -4.22
CA TYR A 9 -5.65 24.87 -3.91
C TYR A 9 -4.29 25.33 -4.44
N SER A 10 -3.22 24.57 -4.21
CA SER A 10 -1.88 24.87 -4.70
C SER A 10 -1.80 24.85 -6.24
N SER A 11 -2.54 23.94 -6.89
CA SER A 11 -2.62 23.88 -8.35
C SER A 11 -3.28 25.12 -8.94
N LEU A 12 -4.29 25.68 -8.28
CA LEU A 12 -4.95 26.94 -8.71
C LEU A 12 -4.02 28.15 -8.55
N MET A 13 -3.14 28.13 -7.54
CA MET A 13 -2.14 29.18 -7.32
C MET A 13 -0.90 29.05 -8.20
N GLY A 14 -0.68 27.87 -8.81
CA GLY A 14 0.49 27.58 -9.66
C GLY A 14 1.78 27.25 -8.86
N TYR A 15 1.73 27.25 -7.55
CA TYR A 15 2.84 26.89 -6.65
C TYR A 15 2.29 26.43 -5.28
N PHE A 16 3.12 25.74 -4.50
CA PHE A 16 2.76 25.32 -3.16
C PHE A 16 2.79 26.52 -2.20
N SER A 17 1.61 26.99 -1.78
CA SER A 17 1.45 28.26 -1.05
C SER A 17 1.33 28.11 0.47
N MET A 18 1.26 26.87 1.01
CA MET A 18 1.00 26.61 2.44
C MET A 18 2.26 26.65 3.32
N GLY A 19 3.44 26.93 2.76
CA GLY A 19 4.70 26.98 3.50
C GLY A 19 5.21 25.60 3.95
N PRO A 20 6.34 25.56 4.71
CA PRO A 20 6.99 24.29 5.09
C PRO A 20 6.09 23.37 5.92
N LEU A 21 5.41 23.91 6.93
CA LEU A 21 4.51 23.14 7.79
C LEU A 21 3.34 22.53 7.01
N GLY A 22 2.79 23.30 6.06
CA GLY A 22 1.73 22.80 5.17
C GLY A 22 2.22 21.67 4.28
N CYS A 23 3.48 21.73 3.82
CA CYS A 23 4.13 20.69 3.05
C CYS A 23 4.32 19.40 3.87
N ASP A 24 4.80 19.52 5.12
CA ASP A 24 4.94 18.38 6.03
C ASP A 24 3.59 17.69 6.29
N MET A 25 2.55 18.47 6.54
CA MET A 25 1.21 17.94 6.79
C MET A 25 0.62 17.27 5.55
N GLU A 26 0.73 17.88 4.37
CA GLU A 26 0.23 17.29 3.13
C GLU A 26 0.98 15.99 2.80
N GLY A 27 2.32 16.02 2.80
CA GLY A 27 3.16 14.86 2.53
C GLY A 27 2.89 13.71 3.52
N PHE A 28 2.73 14.03 4.79
CA PHE A 28 2.39 13.07 5.84
C PHE A 28 1.06 12.37 5.58
N PHE A 29 -0.02 13.12 5.37
CA PHE A 29 -1.35 12.54 5.13
C PHE A 29 -1.44 11.81 3.79
N ALA A 30 -0.77 12.29 2.74
CA ALA A 30 -0.69 11.62 1.47
C ALA A 30 0.04 10.26 1.60
N THR A 31 1.16 10.24 2.30
CA THR A 31 1.94 9.03 2.57
C THR A 31 1.14 8.02 3.39
N ILE A 32 0.46 8.45 4.46
CA ILE A 32 -0.42 7.58 5.25
C ILE A 32 -1.51 6.98 4.36
N GLY A 33 -2.20 7.78 3.56
CA GLY A 33 -3.29 7.32 2.71
C GLY A 33 -2.84 6.23 1.73
N GLY A 34 -1.70 6.43 1.07
CA GLY A 34 -1.09 5.45 0.18
C GLY A 34 -0.69 4.15 0.89
N GLN A 35 -0.05 4.28 2.05
CA GLN A 35 0.43 3.13 2.83
C GLN A 35 -0.69 2.32 3.47
N VAL A 36 -1.70 2.97 4.05
CA VAL A 36 -2.89 2.28 4.57
C VAL A 36 -3.58 1.49 3.46
N SER A 37 -3.70 2.06 2.25
CA SER A 37 -4.30 1.37 1.11
C SER A 37 -3.51 0.12 0.72
N LEU A 38 -2.19 0.21 0.60
CA LEU A 38 -1.32 -0.92 0.25
C LEU A 38 -1.37 -2.03 1.31
N TRP A 39 -1.20 -1.68 2.58
CA TRP A 39 -1.23 -2.66 3.66
C TRP A 39 -2.61 -3.27 3.88
N SER A 40 -3.70 -2.55 3.57
CA SER A 40 -5.05 -3.12 3.57
C SER A 40 -5.20 -4.21 2.52
N LEU A 41 -4.60 -4.04 1.33
CA LEU A 41 -4.57 -5.10 0.32
C LEU A 41 -3.79 -6.33 0.78
N VAL A 42 -2.69 -6.15 1.52
CA VAL A 42 -1.92 -7.26 2.12
C VAL A 42 -2.77 -8.04 3.14
N VAL A 43 -3.42 -7.32 4.06
CA VAL A 43 -4.28 -7.95 5.08
C VAL A 43 -5.43 -8.71 4.42
N LEU A 44 -6.07 -8.10 3.43
CA LEU A 44 -7.16 -8.73 2.68
C LEU A 44 -6.67 -9.99 1.91
N ALA A 45 -5.48 -9.93 1.31
CA ALA A 45 -4.89 -11.08 0.61
C ALA A 45 -4.62 -12.25 1.56
N ILE A 46 -4.07 -11.96 2.74
CA ILE A 46 -3.82 -12.97 3.78
C ILE A 46 -5.13 -13.55 4.31
N GLU A 47 -6.15 -12.72 4.54
CA GLU A 47 -7.48 -13.15 4.95
C GLU A 47 -8.07 -14.15 3.94
N ARG A 48 -8.06 -13.78 2.66
CA ARG A 48 -8.57 -14.65 1.59
C ARG A 48 -7.79 -15.96 1.50
N TYR A 49 -6.48 -15.91 1.63
CA TYR A 49 -5.63 -17.11 1.66
C TYR A 49 -6.01 -18.06 2.80
N ILE A 50 -6.20 -17.54 4.01
CA ILE A 50 -6.57 -18.36 5.18
C ILE A 50 -7.95 -19.01 4.98
N VAL A 51 -8.94 -18.23 4.54
CA VAL A 51 -10.32 -18.70 4.37
C VAL A 51 -10.42 -19.76 3.29
N VAL A 52 -9.74 -19.59 2.15
CA VAL A 52 -9.88 -20.48 0.98
C VAL A 52 -8.91 -21.65 1.02
N CYS A 53 -7.65 -21.44 1.42
CA CYS A 53 -6.63 -22.48 1.38
C CYS A 53 -6.57 -23.35 2.65
N LYS A 54 -7.19 -22.90 3.76
CA LYS A 54 -7.23 -23.63 5.04
C LYS A 54 -8.65 -23.77 5.62
N PRO A 55 -9.63 -24.30 4.85
CA PRO A 55 -11.02 -24.35 5.31
C PRO A 55 -11.25 -25.30 6.51
N MET A 56 -10.37 -26.28 6.71
CA MET A 56 -10.44 -27.27 7.79
C MET A 56 -9.74 -26.83 9.09
N GLY A 57 -9.15 -25.64 9.15
CA GLY A 57 -8.56 -25.11 10.38
C GLY A 57 -9.64 -24.63 11.36
N SER A 58 -9.41 -24.79 12.67
CA SER A 58 -10.25 -24.22 13.75
C SER A 58 -10.29 -22.68 13.73
N PHE A 59 -9.66 -22.04 12.75
CA PHE A 59 -9.52 -20.60 12.66
C PHE A 59 -10.73 -20.00 11.93
N LYS A 60 -11.70 -19.50 12.70
CA LYS A 60 -12.78 -18.69 12.17
C LYS A 60 -12.39 -17.22 12.22
N PHE A 61 -12.46 -16.54 11.09
CA PHE A 61 -12.24 -15.09 11.03
C PHE A 61 -13.35 -14.39 11.83
N THR A 62 -12.93 -13.67 12.87
CA THR A 62 -13.83 -12.96 13.79
C THR A 62 -13.63 -11.45 13.59
N ALA A 63 -14.62 -10.62 13.96
CA ALA A 63 -14.49 -9.16 13.94
C ALA A 63 -13.24 -8.65 14.66
N THR A 64 -12.79 -9.34 15.71
CA THR A 64 -11.54 -9.02 16.42
C THR A 64 -10.31 -9.15 15.51
N HIS A 65 -10.23 -10.19 14.68
CA HIS A 65 -9.11 -10.37 13.75
C HIS A 65 -9.09 -9.28 12.69
N SER A 66 -10.26 -8.87 12.18
CA SER A 66 -10.37 -7.75 11.25
C SER A 66 -9.94 -6.42 11.89
N ALA A 67 -10.31 -6.19 13.13
CA ALA A 67 -9.90 -5.00 13.87
C ALA A 67 -8.37 -4.96 14.11
N ILE A 68 -7.76 -6.10 14.46
CA ILE A 68 -6.31 -6.22 14.59
C ILE A 68 -5.62 -5.97 13.24
N GLY A 69 -6.13 -6.55 12.15
CA GLY A 69 -5.63 -6.30 10.81
C GLY A 69 -5.69 -4.82 10.42
N CYS A 70 -6.80 -4.15 10.71
CA CYS A 70 -6.96 -2.73 10.49
C CYS A 70 -5.96 -1.92 11.33
N GLY A 71 -5.82 -2.21 12.62
CA GLY A 71 -4.82 -1.56 13.49
C GLY A 71 -3.40 -1.74 12.95
N PHE A 72 -3.06 -2.94 12.47
CA PHE A 72 -1.76 -3.22 11.85
C PHE A 72 -1.48 -2.33 10.63
N THR A 73 -2.48 -2.12 9.73
CA THR A 73 -2.29 -1.26 8.55
C THR A 73 -1.96 0.19 8.94
N TRP A 74 -2.60 0.71 9.97
CA TRP A 74 -2.34 2.05 10.48
C TRP A 74 -0.96 2.16 11.14
N VAL A 75 -0.55 1.17 11.92
CA VAL A 75 0.80 1.14 12.51
C VAL A 75 1.86 1.15 11.42
N MET A 76 1.73 0.30 10.40
CA MET A 76 2.68 0.26 9.28
C MET A 76 2.72 1.58 8.49
N ALA A 77 1.57 2.22 8.28
CA ALA A 77 1.51 3.53 7.62
C ALA A 77 2.19 4.62 8.45
N LEU A 78 2.01 4.63 9.78
CA LEU A 78 2.67 5.57 10.67
C LEU A 78 4.20 5.35 10.72
N CYS A 79 4.65 4.10 10.74
CA CYS A 79 6.08 3.76 10.66
C CYS A 79 6.74 4.27 9.37
N CYS A 80 5.96 4.36 8.28
CA CYS A 80 6.41 4.92 7.03
C CYS A 80 6.40 6.47 7.03
N ALA A 81 5.32 7.09 7.50
CA ALA A 81 5.10 8.52 7.36
C ALA A 81 5.78 9.39 8.45
N THR A 82 6.07 8.82 9.63
CA THR A 82 6.64 9.59 10.75
C THR A 82 8.12 9.92 10.60
N PRO A 83 9.00 9.07 10.04
CA PRO A 83 10.43 9.34 9.98
C PRO A 83 10.80 10.70 9.37
N PRO A 84 10.20 11.18 8.26
CA PRO A 84 10.50 12.49 7.72
C PRO A 84 10.17 13.67 8.65
N LEU A 85 9.22 13.50 9.58
CA LEU A 85 8.88 14.52 10.58
C LEU A 85 9.90 14.60 11.72
N VAL A 86 10.67 13.52 11.95
CA VAL A 86 11.65 13.45 13.04
C VAL A 86 13.11 13.56 12.53
N GLY A 87 13.29 13.93 11.25
CA GLY A 87 14.60 14.21 10.68
C GLY A 87 15.28 13.04 9.97
N TRP A 88 14.60 11.89 9.80
CA TRP A 88 15.06 10.83 8.89
C TRP A 88 14.38 11.01 7.55
N SER A 89 15.02 11.68 6.60
CA SER A 89 14.45 12.29 5.41
C SER A 89 13.63 13.57 5.72
N ARG A 90 12.90 14.09 4.77
CA ARG A 90 12.05 15.28 4.88
C ARG A 90 10.94 15.26 3.83
N TYR A 91 9.92 16.07 4.03
CA TYR A 91 8.90 16.31 3.00
C TYR A 91 9.30 17.53 2.17
N ILE A 92 9.19 17.43 0.86
CA ILE A 92 9.51 18.51 -0.10
C ILE A 92 8.42 18.60 -1.17
N PRO A 93 8.25 19.77 -1.81
CA PRO A 93 7.41 19.90 -2.99
C PRO A 93 7.92 19.03 -4.13
N GLU A 94 7.03 18.21 -4.73
CA GLU A 94 7.35 17.25 -5.77
C GLU A 94 6.86 17.70 -7.15
N GLY A 95 7.48 17.19 -8.21
CA GLY A 95 7.06 17.32 -9.58
C GLY A 95 6.79 18.78 -9.99
N LEU A 96 5.53 19.13 -10.20
CA LEU A 96 5.11 20.48 -10.59
C LEU A 96 5.16 21.52 -9.45
N GLN A 97 5.71 21.17 -8.29
CA GLN A 97 5.79 22.03 -7.10
C GLN A 97 4.42 22.44 -6.52
N VAL A 98 3.40 21.62 -6.73
CA VAL A 98 2.02 21.87 -6.24
C VAL A 98 1.56 20.86 -5.18
N SER A 99 2.32 19.79 -4.95
CA SER A 99 2.10 18.78 -3.92
C SER A 99 3.40 18.42 -3.22
N CYS A 100 3.30 17.90 -2.00
CA CYS A 100 4.46 17.54 -1.20
C CYS A 100 4.53 16.01 -0.97
N GLY A 101 5.75 15.49 -0.94
CA GLY A 101 6.05 14.10 -0.65
C GLY A 101 7.44 13.92 -0.05
N PRO A 102 7.81 12.69 0.32
CA PRO A 102 9.15 12.40 0.82
C PRO A 102 10.25 12.74 -0.20
N ASP A 103 11.38 13.19 0.28
CA ASP A 103 12.52 13.56 -0.56
C ASP A 103 13.21 12.33 -1.14
N TYR A 104 12.86 11.99 -2.38
CA TYR A 104 13.47 10.89 -3.15
C TYR A 104 14.60 11.35 -4.07
N TYR A 105 14.86 12.66 -4.16
CA TYR A 105 15.68 13.21 -5.24
C TYR A 105 17.00 13.79 -4.75
N THR A 106 17.07 14.25 -3.50
CA THR A 106 18.21 15.00 -3.03
C THR A 106 19.06 14.21 -2.04
N LEU A 107 20.37 14.29 -2.20
CA LEU A 107 21.36 13.80 -1.24
C LEU A 107 21.69 14.93 -0.23
N ALA A 108 20.67 15.39 0.50
CA ALA A 108 20.86 16.46 1.46
C ALA A 108 21.67 15.97 2.68
N PRO A 109 22.83 16.57 2.98
CA PRO A 109 23.66 16.16 4.11
C PRO A 109 22.87 16.36 5.42
N GLY A 110 22.84 15.32 6.26
CA GLY A 110 22.19 15.34 7.58
C GLY A 110 20.79 14.72 7.63
N PHE A 111 20.14 14.43 6.51
CA PHE A 111 18.78 13.83 6.48
C PHE A 111 18.75 12.33 6.17
N ASN A 112 19.88 11.75 5.73
CA ASN A 112 19.97 10.32 5.37
C ASN A 112 18.86 9.83 4.43
N ASN A 113 18.51 10.62 3.41
CA ASN A 113 17.41 10.33 2.48
C ASN A 113 17.58 8.96 1.79
N GLU A 114 18.81 8.60 1.41
CA GLU A 114 19.13 7.32 0.78
C GLU A 114 18.68 6.11 1.62
N SER A 115 19.03 6.09 2.90
CA SER A 115 18.66 5.00 3.80
C SER A 115 17.15 4.92 4.00
N TYR A 116 16.47 6.05 4.03
CA TYR A 116 15.00 6.11 4.13
C TYR A 116 14.33 5.59 2.85
N VAL A 117 14.80 5.96 1.66
CA VAL A 117 14.28 5.47 0.38
C VAL A 117 14.48 3.95 0.27
N MET A 118 15.63 3.44 0.65
CA MET A 118 15.89 1.99 0.69
C MET A 118 14.98 1.26 1.69
N TYR A 119 14.71 1.85 2.83
CA TYR A 119 13.74 1.33 3.81
C TYR A 119 12.33 1.27 3.22
N LEU A 120 11.86 2.36 2.60
CA LEU A 120 10.55 2.41 1.96
C LEU A 120 10.40 1.35 0.87
N PHE A 121 11.40 1.26 -0.01
CA PHE A 121 11.38 0.31 -1.12
C PHE A 121 11.36 -1.13 -0.61
N SER A 122 12.25 -1.48 0.30
CA SER A 122 12.37 -2.86 0.80
C SER A 122 11.16 -3.27 1.66
N CYS A 123 10.83 -2.48 2.69
CA CYS A 123 9.83 -2.86 3.70
C CYS A 123 8.40 -2.48 3.31
N HIS A 124 8.21 -1.36 2.60
CA HIS A 124 6.89 -0.83 2.31
C HIS A 124 6.44 -0.98 0.85
N PHE A 125 7.30 -1.53 -0.01
CA PHE A 125 6.95 -1.88 -1.38
C PHE A 125 7.25 -3.36 -1.68
N CYS A 126 8.51 -3.80 -1.63
CA CYS A 126 8.88 -5.17 -2.02
C CYS A 126 8.19 -6.23 -1.14
N PHE A 127 8.21 -6.06 0.16
CA PHE A 127 7.58 -7.02 1.09
C PHE A 127 6.06 -7.16 0.90
N PRO A 128 5.27 -6.07 0.86
CA PRO A 128 3.84 -6.14 0.53
C PRO A 128 3.55 -6.79 -0.82
N VAL A 129 4.27 -6.38 -1.86
CA VAL A 129 4.09 -6.91 -3.22
C VAL A 129 4.37 -8.41 -3.25
N PHE A 130 5.49 -8.87 -2.67
CA PHE A 130 5.82 -10.29 -2.59
C PHE A 130 4.74 -11.07 -1.84
N THR A 131 4.27 -10.57 -0.70
CA THR A 131 3.20 -11.21 0.08
C THR A 131 1.91 -11.35 -0.72
N ILE A 132 1.52 -10.32 -1.44
CA ILE A 132 0.33 -10.30 -2.30
C ILE A 132 0.48 -11.35 -3.41
N PHE A 133 1.60 -11.38 -4.13
CA PHE A 133 1.83 -12.36 -5.19
C PHE A 133 1.83 -13.80 -4.67
N PHE A 134 2.47 -14.05 -3.54
CA PHE A 134 2.52 -15.37 -2.92
C PHE A 134 1.12 -15.85 -2.49
N THR A 135 0.35 -15.01 -1.82
CA THR A 135 -0.98 -15.36 -1.31
C THR A 135 -1.97 -15.60 -2.44
N TYR A 136 -2.01 -14.72 -3.44
CA TYR A 136 -2.92 -14.91 -4.59
C TYR A 136 -2.47 -16.01 -5.53
N GLY A 137 -1.17 -16.23 -5.71
CA GLY A 137 -0.66 -17.38 -6.47
C GLY A 137 -1.09 -18.70 -5.85
N SER A 138 -0.93 -18.83 -4.54
CA SER A 138 -1.38 -20.01 -3.77
C SER A 138 -2.89 -20.19 -3.83
N LEU A 139 -3.65 -19.09 -3.71
CA LEU A 139 -5.10 -19.10 -3.77
C LEU A 139 -5.63 -19.58 -5.13
N VAL A 140 -5.07 -19.09 -6.23
CA VAL A 140 -5.43 -19.52 -7.59
C VAL A 140 -5.13 -21.01 -7.80
N MET A 141 -4.00 -21.49 -7.31
CA MET A 141 -3.65 -22.93 -7.39
C MET A 141 -4.65 -23.79 -6.60
N THR A 142 -4.99 -23.39 -5.38
CA THR A 142 -5.95 -24.12 -4.53
C THR A 142 -7.35 -24.15 -5.16
N VAL A 143 -7.84 -23.02 -5.69
CA VAL A 143 -9.15 -22.96 -6.35
C VAL A 143 -9.19 -23.82 -7.61
N LYS A 144 -8.10 -23.87 -8.39
CA LYS A 144 -8.00 -24.76 -9.56
C LYS A 144 -8.02 -26.23 -9.15
N ALA A 145 -7.27 -26.59 -8.11
CA ALA A 145 -7.24 -27.97 -7.59
C ALA A 145 -8.60 -28.41 -7.04
N ALA A 146 -9.28 -27.56 -6.27
CA ALA A 146 -10.62 -27.82 -5.75
C ALA A 146 -11.68 -27.95 -6.86
N ALA A 147 -11.59 -27.13 -7.90
CA ALA A 147 -12.51 -27.21 -9.06
C ALA A 147 -12.35 -28.50 -9.85
N ALA A 148 -11.17 -29.15 -9.80
CA ALA A 148 -10.93 -30.45 -10.43
C ALA A 148 -11.48 -31.63 -9.61
N GLN A 149 -11.71 -31.45 -8.30
CA GLN A 149 -12.11 -32.52 -7.38
C GLN A 149 -13.57 -32.50 -6.94
N GLN A 150 -14.30 -31.38 -7.06
CA GLN A 150 -15.65 -31.23 -6.53
C GLN A 150 -16.67 -30.79 -7.55
N GLN A 151 -17.65 -31.69 -7.76
CA GLN A 151 -18.83 -31.46 -8.57
C GLN A 151 -20.02 -30.92 -7.77
N ASP A 152 -19.92 -30.79 -6.45
CA ASP A 152 -21.01 -30.41 -5.55
C ASP A 152 -20.81 -29.05 -4.88
N SER A 153 -21.85 -28.22 -4.96
CA SER A 153 -22.06 -26.87 -4.40
C SER A 153 -21.60 -25.67 -5.29
N ALA A 154 -22.23 -25.55 -6.45
CA ALA A 154 -21.94 -24.51 -7.44
C ALA A 154 -22.17 -23.06 -6.97
N SER A 155 -23.03 -22.80 -5.99
CA SER A 155 -23.38 -21.44 -5.56
C SER A 155 -22.31 -20.78 -4.67
N THR A 156 -21.78 -21.51 -3.70
CA THR A 156 -20.74 -20.98 -2.78
C THR A 156 -19.42 -20.77 -3.52
N GLN A 157 -19.04 -21.71 -4.40
CA GLN A 157 -17.87 -21.56 -5.25
C GLN A 157 -17.95 -20.35 -6.18
N LYS A 158 -19.14 -20.01 -6.66
CA LYS A 158 -19.33 -18.87 -7.56
C LYS A 158 -19.08 -17.53 -6.85
N ALA A 159 -19.61 -17.39 -5.63
CA ALA A 159 -19.40 -16.20 -4.80
C ALA A 159 -17.90 -16.02 -4.41
N GLU A 160 -17.23 -17.10 -4.00
CA GLU A 160 -15.81 -17.06 -3.66
C GLU A 160 -14.92 -16.69 -4.88
N LYS A 161 -15.24 -17.21 -6.07
CA LYS A 161 -14.56 -16.84 -7.31
C LYS A 161 -14.74 -15.36 -7.67
N GLU A 162 -15.94 -14.81 -7.49
CA GLU A 162 -16.22 -13.39 -7.75
C GLU A 162 -15.44 -12.48 -6.79
N VAL A 163 -15.45 -12.78 -5.50
CA VAL A 163 -14.67 -12.00 -4.51
C VAL A 163 -13.19 -12.06 -4.80
N THR A 164 -12.66 -13.25 -5.10
CA THR A 164 -11.24 -13.41 -5.48
C THR A 164 -10.90 -12.62 -6.73
N ARG A 165 -11.76 -12.66 -7.75
CA ARG A 165 -11.57 -11.88 -8.99
C ARG A 165 -11.55 -10.37 -8.71
N MET A 166 -12.46 -9.86 -7.88
CA MET A 166 -12.48 -8.45 -7.49
C MET A 166 -11.20 -8.05 -6.77
N CYS A 167 -10.72 -8.85 -5.82
CA CYS A 167 -9.47 -8.60 -5.11
C CYS A 167 -8.25 -8.58 -6.06
N ILE A 168 -8.17 -9.53 -7.00
CA ILE A 168 -7.09 -9.55 -8.00
C ILE A 168 -7.13 -8.30 -8.86
N LEU A 169 -8.30 -7.87 -9.32
CA LEU A 169 -8.44 -6.66 -10.13
C LEU A 169 -8.02 -5.40 -9.36
N MET A 170 -8.36 -5.29 -8.07
CA MET A 170 -7.91 -4.18 -7.22
C MET A 170 -6.39 -4.16 -7.07
N VAL A 171 -5.77 -5.31 -6.84
CA VAL A 171 -4.30 -5.44 -6.74
C VAL A 171 -3.61 -5.09 -8.06
N VAL A 172 -4.09 -5.63 -9.18
CA VAL A 172 -3.54 -5.32 -10.51
C VAL A 172 -3.66 -3.84 -10.82
N GLY A 173 -4.82 -3.23 -10.55
CA GLY A 173 -5.02 -1.79 -10.73
C GLY A 173 -4.06 -0.96 -9.88
N PHE A 174 -3.92 -1.31 -8.60
CA PHE A 174 -3.00 -0.63 -7.68
C PHE A 174 -1.53 -0.74 -8.11
N LEU A 175 -1.08 -1.96 -8.46
CA LEU A 175 0.29 -2.19 -8.92
C LEU A 175 0.57 -1.55 -10.28
N SER A 176 -0.41 -1.49 -11.18
CA SER A 176 -0.27 -0.82 -12.47
C SER A 176 -0.10 0.69 -12.33
N CYS A 177 -0.74 1.30 -11.33
CA CYS A 177 -0.63 2.72 -11.06
C CYS A 177 0.65 3.08 -10.29
N LEU A 178 1.01 2.32 -9.26
CA LEU A 178 2.11 2.64 -8.36
C LEU A 178 3.43 1.94 -8.69
N GLY A 179 3.39 0.76 -9.30
CA GLY A 179 4.58 -0.01 -9.64
C GLY A 179 5.57 0.74 -10.53
N PRO A 180 5.14 1.33 -11.65
CA PRO A 180 6.01 2.11 -12.52
C PRO A 180 6.62 3.33 -11.81
N LEU A 181 5.84 4.02 -10.99
CA LEU A 181 6.32 5.19 -10.23
C LEU A 181 7.38 4.81 -9.19
N CYS A 182 7.16 3.74 -8.43
CA CYS A 182 8.13 3.24 -7.47
C CYS A 182 9.40 2.73 -8.13
N PHE A 183 9.28 2.04 -9.28
CA PHE A 183 10.41 1.53 -10.04
C PHE A 183 11.27 2.67 -10.61
N LEU A 184 10.66 3.65 -11.27
CA LEU A 184 11.36 4.82 -11.81
C LEU A 184 12.09 5.60 -10.70
N ARG A 185 11.42 5.82 -9.56
CA ARG A 185 12.02 6.50 -8.40
C ARG A 185 13.22 5.76 -7.82
N CYS A 186 13.19 4.43 -7.83
CA CYS A 186 14.29 3.61 -7.33
C CYS A 186 15.48 3.59 -8.31
N VAL A 187 15.22 3.63 -9.62
CA VAL A 187 16.26 3.68 -10.65
C VAL A 187 16.95 5.04 -10.68
N ASP A 188 16.22 6.13 -10.44
CA ASP A 188 16.80 7.47 -10.37
C ASP A 188 17.73 7.65 -9.15
N PHE A 189 17.64 6.78 -8.15
CA PHE A 189 18.42 6.82 -6.91
C PHE A 189 19.64 5.88 -6.91
N LEU A 190 19.72 4.93 -7.84
CA LEU A 190 20.84 3.99 -8.02
C LEU A 190 21.83 4.50 -9.06
#